data_a75c8cde29386d8e49f0b096a2a26c33
#
_entry.id   a75c8cde29386d8e49f0b096a2a26c33
#
_cell.length_a   1.000
_cell.length_b   1.000
_cell.length_c   1.000
_cell.angle_alpha   90.00
_cell.angle_beta   90.00
_cell.angle_gamma   90.00
#
_symmetry.space_group_name_H-M   'P 1'
#
loop_
_entity.id
_entity.type
_entity.pdbx_description
1 polymer ?
#
loop_
_entity_poly.entity_id
_entity_poly.type
_entity_poly.pdbx_seq_one_letter_code
_entity_poly.pdbx_strand_id
1 'polypeptide(L)'
;MDFIFKCVSGNEIVFKGLDTEGKVKGIEGYKYLLFDELDHYLREEWNQANISLRGMPGMKLFATWNPVSEKLWIKGYLDSMEWDDMPLVIDDDPYTQLHHNSFVRRSKDGKTILIKTTYFDNKWAVGGEGYGFLDQNLIDEYEQLLLLDPNSYRVNVLGDWGVPEVSRPYCQNF
;
A
#
# COMPACT_ATOMS: atom_id res chain seq x y z
N MET A 1 -14.04 -12.95 -16.77
CA MET A 1 -15.33 -13.13 -16.06
C MET A 1 -15.24 -12.24 -14.84
N ASP A 2 -16.11 -11.23 -14.72
CA ASP A 2 -16.07 -10.32 -13.57
C ASP A 2 -16.84 -10.96 -12.42
N PHE A 3 -16.26 -10.93 -11.23
CA PHE A 3 -16.96 -11.33 -10.01
C PHE A 3 -17.78 -10.15 -9.49
N ILE A 4 -19.08 -10.32 -9.31
CA ILE A 4 -19.98 -9.26 -8.85
C ILE A 4 -20.68 -9.71 -7.58
N PHE A 5 -20.50 -8.94 -6.50
CA PHE A 5 -21.28 -9.05 -5.28
C PHE A 5 -22.39 -8.01 -5.29
N LYS A 6 -23.64 -8.46 -5.12
CA LYS A 6 -24.82 -7.59 -5.01
C LYS A 6 -25.29 -7.56 -3.56
N CYS A 7 -25.31 -6.37 -2.99
CA CYS A 7 -25.86 -6.17 -1.65
C CYS A 7 -27.39 -6.03 -1.70
N VAL A 8 -28.06 -6.40 -0.62
CA VAL A 8 -29.53 -6.24 -0.48
C VAL A 8 -29.94 -4.76 -0.62
N SER A 9 -29.05 -3.84 -0.28
CA SER A 9 -29.22 -2.38 -0.45
C SER A 9 -29.17 -1.89 -1.91
N GLY A 10 -28.90 -2.77 -2.88
CA GLY A 10 -28.70 -2.42 -4.29
C GLY A 10 -27.29 -1.97 -4.63
N ASN A 11 -26.37 -1.90 -3.67
CA ASN A 11 -24.96 -1.63 -3.96
C ASN A 11 -24.29 -2.87 -4.57
N GLU A 12 -23.32 -2.64 -5.43
CA GLU A 12 -22.54 -3.71 -6.06
C GLU A 12 -21.05 -3.52 -5.79
N ILE A 13 -20.34 -4.63 -5.56
CA ILE A 13 -18.88 -4.70 -5.55
C ILE A 13 -18.47 -5.55 -6.73
N VAL A 14 -17.64 -4.98 -7.60
CA VAL A 14 -17.16 -5.68 -8.80
C VAL A 14 -15.66 -5.87 -8.68
N PHE A 15 -15.23 -7.12 -8.82
CA PHE A 15 -13.83 -7.50 -8.84
C PHE A 15 -13.39 -7.69 -10.30
N LYS A 16 -12.32 -7.00 -10.68
CA LYS A 16 -11.72 -7.10 -12.02
C LYS A 16 -10.27 -7.51 -11.90
N GLY A 17 -9.87 -8.56 -12.57
CA GLY A 17 -8.47 -8.97 -12.61
C GLY A 17 -7.69 -8.24 -13.73
N LEU A 18 -6.35 -8.27 -13.69
CA LEU A 18 -5.42 -7.57 -14.62
C LEU A 18 -5.10 -8.29 -15.93
N ASP A 19 -5.67 -9.42 -16.19
CA ASP A 19 -5.26 -10.38 -17.24
C ASP A 19 -5.47 -9.93 -18.69
N THR A 20 -5.95 -8.70 -18.98
CA THR A 20 -6.10 -8.17 -20.36
C THR A 20 -5.84 -6.66 -20.43
N GLU A 21 -5.14 -6.20 -21.48
CA GLU A 21 -4.96 -4.78 -21.78
C GLU A 21 -6.31 -4.03 -21.86
N GLY A 22 -6.38 -2.87 -21.23
CA GLY A 22 -7.55 -1.97 -21.31
C GLY A 22 -8.63 -2.18 -20.24
N LYS A 23 -8.35 -2.88 -19.15
CA LYS A 23 -9.31 -3.22 -18.09
C LYS A 23 -9.80 -2.06 -17.23
N VAL A 24 -9.07 -0.97 -17.21
CA VAL A 24 -9.53 0.26 -16.56
C VAL A 24 -10.71 0.90 -17.33
N LYS A 25 -11.02 0.40 -18.54
CA LYS A 25 -12.23 0.79 -19.27
C LYS A 25 -13.46 0.17 -18.62
N GLY A 26 -14.53 0.95 -18.46
CA GLY A 26 -15.80 0.49 -17.89
C GLY A 26 -15.88 0.56 -16.36
N ILE A 27 -15.07 1.41 -15.73
CA ILE A 27 -15.18 1.77 -14.32
C ILE A 27 -16.06 3.01 -14.09
N GLU A 28 -16.64 3.53 -15.16
CA GLU A 28 -17.56 4.66 -15.09
C GLU A 28 -18.79 4.31 -14.24
N GLY A 29 -19.19 5.21 -13.37
CA GLY A 29 -20.36 4.99 -12.51
C GLY A 29 -20.08 4.44 -11.12
N TYR A 30 -18.85 3.99 -10.85
CA TYR A 30 -18.48 3.56 -9.50
C TYR A 30 -18.08 4.74 -8.62
N LYS A 31 -18.53 4.72 -7.37
CA LYS A 31 -18.22 5.77 -6.38
C LYS A 31 -16.88 5.54 -5.69
N TYR A 32 -16.48 4.28 -5.57
CA TYR A 32 -15.25 3.86 -4.91
C TYR A 32 -14.48 2.93 -5.84
N LEU A 33 -13.19 3.14 -5.93
CA LEU A 33 -12.28 2.26 -6.67
C LEU A 33 -11.10 1.91 -5.76
N LEU A 34 -10.78 0.63 -5.66
CA LEU A 34 -9.62 0.12 -4.95
C LEU A 34 -8.68 -0.54 -5.96
N PHE A 35 -7.44 -0.08 -6.00
CA PHE A 35 -6.32 -0.79 -6.59
C PHE A 35 -5.64 -1.57 -5.48
N ASP A 36 -5.77 -2.88 -5.52
CA ASP A 36 -5.03 -3.76 -4.64
C ASP A 36 -3.71 -4.10 -5.33
N GLU A 37 -2.59 -4.05 -4.58
CA GLU A 37 -1.24 -4.23 -5.12
C GLU A 37 -0.90 -3.27 -6.28
N LEU A 38 -1.05 -1.96 -6.05
CA LEU A 38 -0.80 -0.93 -7.06
C LEU A 38 0.59 -0.99 -7.71
N ASP A 39 1.57 -1.59 -7.05
CA ASP A 39 2.92 -1.83 -7.57
C ASP A 39 2.94 -2.76 -8.80
N HIS A 40 1.87 -3.53 -9.03
CA HIS A 40 1.67 -4.36 -10.22
C HIS A 40 1.02 -3.62 -11.40
N TYR A 41 0.58 -2.36 -11.20
CA TYR A 41 -0.08 -1.58 -12.24
C TYR A 41 0.87 -0.58 -12.90
N LEU A 42 0.62 -0.32 -14.19
CA LEU A 42 1.31 0.73 -14.90
C LEU A 42 0.77 2.11 -14.49
N ARG A 43 1.63 3.12 -14.57
CA ARG A 43 1.24 4.51 -14.30
C ARG A 43 0.10 4.99 -15.23
N GLU A 44 0.08 4.50 -16.46
CA GLU A 44 -0.93 4.81 -17.45
C GLU A 44 -2.31 4.31 -17.02
N GLU A 45 -2.39 3.13 -16.40
CA GLU A 45 -3.63 2.56 -15.90
C GLU A 45 -4.19 3.36 -14.73
N TRP A 46 -3.31 3.74 -13.79
CA TRP A 46 -3.66 4.68 -12.72
C TRP A 46 -4.18 6.01 -13.25
N ASN A 47 -3.49 6.61 -14.23
CA ASN A 47 -3.90 7.85 -14.84
C ASN A 47 -5.24 7.73 -15.57
N GLN A 48 -5.47 6.61 -16.27
CA GLN A 48 -6.73 6.35 -16.97
C GLN A 48 -7.89 6.21 -15.97
N ALA A 49 -7.67 5.53 -14.84
CA ALA A 49 -8.65 5.45 -13.78
C ALA A 49 -9.01 6.84 -13.23
N ASN A 50 -8.01 7.64 -12.90
CA ASN A 50 -8.23 9.00 -12.43
C ASN A 50 -9.03 9.86 -13.43
N ILE A 51 -8.80 9.69 -14.74
CA ILE A 51 -9.54 10.40 -15.78
C ILE A 51 -10.99 9.89 -15.84
N SER A 52 -11.20 8.58 -15.82
CA SER A 52 -12.53 7.97 -15.92
C SER A 52 -13.42 8.33 -14.73
N LEU A 53 -12.81 8.64 -13.60
CA LEU A 53 -13.52 9.01 -12.38
C LEU A 53 -13.81 10.51 -12.28
N ARG A 54 -13.27 11.34 -13.18
CA ARG A 54 -13.54 12.79 -13.18
C ARG A 54 -15.01 13.07 -13.51
N GLY A 55 -15.63 13.90 -12.69
CA GLY A 55 -17.00 14.35 -12.92
C GLY A 55 -18.05 13.70 -12.01
N MET A 56 -17.68 12.72 -11.20
CA MET A 56 -18.58 12.18 -10.18
C MET A 56 -18.29 12.79 -8.80
N PRO A 57 -19.21 13.55 -8.21
CA PRO A 57 -19.01 14.14 -6.89
C PRO A 57 -18.81 13.06 -5.81
N GLY A 58 -17.82 13.27 -4.94
CA GLY A 58 -17.58 12.42 -3.78
C GLY A 58 -16.92 11.07 -4.09
N MET A 59 -16.36 10.91 -5.28
CA MET A 59 -15.55 9.74 -5.60
C MET A 59 -14.31 9.64 -4.76
N LYS A 60 -13.95 8.38 -4.44
CA LYS A 60 -12.69 8.08 -3.74
C LYS A 60 -11.97 6.95 -4.44
N LEU A 61 -10.67 7.12 -4.53
CA LEU A 61 -9.73 6.16 -5.06
C LEU A 61 -8.84 5.71 -3.91
N PHE A 62 -8.77 4.40 -3.73
CA PHE A 62 -7.93 3.75 -2.74
C PHE A 62 -6.86 2.94 -3.46
N ALA A 63 -5.69 2.84 -2.88
CA ALA A 63 -4.64 1.99 -3.38
C ALA A 63 -3.85 1.39 -2.22
N THR A 64 -3.53 0.11 -2.34
CA THR A 64 -2.58 -0.59 -1.46
C THR A 64 -1.37 -0.99 -2.28
N TRP A 65 -0.20 -1.02 -1.71
CA TRP A 65 1.02 -1.52 -2.35
C TRP A 65 2.10 -1.85 -1.33
N ASN A 66 3.05 -2.65 -1.78
CA ASN A 66 4.29 -2.86 -1.07
C ASN A 66 5.41 -2.01 -1.72
N PRO A 67 6.26 -1.34 -0.93
CA PRO A 67 7.31 -0.47 -1.45
C PRO A 67 8.53 -1.27 -1.94
N VAL A 68 8.30 -2.24 -2.83
CA VAL A 68 9.30 -3.23 -3.27
C VAL A 68 10.55 -2.61 -3.92
N SER A 69 10.43 -1.43 -4.50
CA SER A 69 11.56 -0.73 -5.12
C SER A 69 11.33 0.77 -5.19
N GLU A 70 12.37 1.55 -4.87
CA GLU A 70 12.35 3.00 -5.07
C GLU A 70 12.26 3.44 -6.54
N LYS A 71 12.46 2.51 -7.49
CA LYS A 71 12.29 2.75 -8.94
C LYS A 71 10.82 2.68 -9.38
N LEU A 72 9.90 2.24 -8.55
CA LEU A 72 8.49 2.24 -8.87
C LEU A 72 8.00 3.66 -9.16
N TRP A 73 7.13 3.78 -10.16
CA TRP A 73 6.52 5.06 -10.53
C TRP A 73 5.77 5.72 -9.36
N ILE A 74 5.26 4.91 -8.43
CA ILE A 74 4.55 5.35 -7.22
C ILE A 74 5.46 6.23 -6.37
N LYS A 75 6.73 5.84 -6.19
CA LYS A 75 7.71 6.63 -5.42
C LYS A 75 7.85 8.04 -6.00
N GLY A 76 8.11 8.15 -7.30
CA GLY A 76 8.23 9.45 -7.97
C GLY A 76 6.92 10.26 -7.95
N TYR A 77 5.76 9.59 -8.00
CA TYR A 77 4.46 10.24 -7.87
C TYR A 77 4.28 10.85 -6.47
N LEU A 78 4.60 10.11 -5.41
CA LEU A 78 4.52 10.59 -4.02
C LEU A 78 5.54 11.69 -3.73
N ASP A 79 6.75 11.56 -4.24
CA ASP A 79 7.83 12.55 -4.06
C ASP A 79 7.52 13.88 -4.77
N SER A 80 6.64 13.87 -5.76
CA SER A 80 6.19 15.10 -6.43
C SER A 80 5.17 15.92 -5.62
N MET A 81 4.71 15.40 -4.49
CA MET A 81 3.73 16.04 -3.63
C MET A 81 4.40 16.64 -2.39
N GLU A 82 3.82 17.71 -1.88
CA GLU A 82 4.15 18.24 -0.56
C GLU A 82 3.16 17.70 0.48
N TRP A 83 3.69 17.32 1.64
CA TRP A 83 2.96 16.62 2.67
C TRP A 83 2.99 17.35 4.01
N ASP A 84 1.88 17.30 4.73
CA ASP A 84 1.78 17.65 6.14
C ASP A 84 1.56 16.37 6.94
N ASP A 85 2.32 16.21 8.03
CA ASP A 85 2.12 15.09 8.94
C ASP A 85 0.79 15.29 9.70
N MET A 86 0.01 14.23 9.79
CA MET A 86 -1.26 14.23 10.53
C MET A 86 -1.09 13.45 11.82
N PRO A 87 -1.57 13.98 12.96
CA PRO A 87 -1.67 13.16 14.15
C PRO A 87 -2.67 12.03 13.88
N LEU A 88 -2.27 10.80 14.18
CA LEU A 88 -3.21 9.71 14.21
C LEU A 88 -4.01 9.83 15.51
N VAL A 89 -5.18 10.44 15.43
CA VAL A 89 -6.16 10.40 16.51
C VAL A 89 -7.05 9.20 16.24
N ILE A 90 -6.67 8.06 16.77
CA ILE A 90 -7.61 6.96 16.94
C ILE A 90 -8.06 7.08 18.40
N ASP A 91 -9.36 7.25 18.59
CA ASP A 91 -10.03 7.42 19.90
C ASP A 91 -9.22 6.93 21.09
N ASP A 92 -9.29 7.59 22.24
CA ASP A 92 -8.62 7.37 23.54
C ASP A 92 -8.07 5.95 23.86
N ASP A 93 -7.74 5.15 22.83
CA ASP A 93 -7.13 3.84 22.97
C ASP A 93 -5.61 4.02 23.20
N PRO A 94 -5.11 3.82 24.44
CA PRO A 94 -3.70 3.96 24.77
C PRO A 94 -2.80 2.95 24.03
N TYR A 95 -3.39 1.97 23.33
CA TYR A 95 -2.68 0.94 22.58
C TYR A 95 -2.45 1.32 21.11
N THR A 96 -2.95 2.44 20.63
CA THR A 96 -2.76 2.90 19.27
C THR A 96 -1.60 3.88 19.17
N GLN A 97 -0.41 3.41 19.47
CA GLN A 97 0.81 4.14 19.13
C GLN A 97 1.34 3.60 17.81
N LEU A 98 1.45 4.48 16.82
CA LEU A 98 2.13 4.13 15.59
C LEU A 98 3.60 3.81 15.88
N HIS A 99 4.10 2.77 15.22
CA HIS A 99 5.53 2.50 15.19
C HIS A 99 6.27 3.73 14.64
N HIS A 100 7.51 3.95 15.08
CA HIS A 100 8.29 5.14 14.68
C HIS A 100 8.50 5.28 13.17
N ASN A 101 8.36 4.20 12.40
CA ASN A 101 8.43 4.20 10.94
C ASN A 101 7.07 4.40 10.26
N SER A 102 5.99 4.40 11.02
CA SER A 102 4.63 4.52 10.53
C SER A 102 4.18 5.97 10.58
N PHE A 103 3.34 6.36 9.65
CA PHE A 103 2.84 7.74 9.59
C PHE A 103 1.52 7.84 8.85
N VAL A 104 0.82 8.93 9.12
CA VAL A 104 -0.29 9.42 8.28
C VAL A 104 0.07 10.81 7.81
N ARG A 105 -0.04 11.03 6.50
CA ARG A 105 0.25 12.31 5.86
C ARG A 105 -0.89 12.74 4.98
N ARG A 106 -1.11 14.04 4.89
CA ARG A 106 -2.05 14.65 3.96
C ARG A 106 -1.30 15.54 3.00
N SER A 107 -1.61 15.43 1.71
CA SER A 107 -1.06 16.36 0.72
C SER A 107 -1.53 17.78 1.01
N LYS A 108 -0.68 18.78 0.77
CA LYS A 108 -1.01 20.20 1.03
C LYS A 108 -2.22 20.69 0.23
N ASP A 109 -2.51 20.09 -0.93
CA ASP A 109 -3.74 20.38 -1.69
C ASP A 109 -4.99 19.71 -1.07
N GLY A 110 -4.82 18.93 -0.01
CA GLY A 110 -5.88 18.29 0.75
C GLY A 110 -6.58 17.12 0.08
N LYS A 111 -6.11 16.66 -1.08
CA LYS A 111 -6.82 15.65 -1.90
C LYS A 111 -6.35 14.22 -1.64
N THR A 112 -5.14 14.04 -1.10
CA THR A 112 -4.53 12.72 -0.92
C THR A 112 -4.18 12.51 0.54
N ILE A 113 -4.45 11.30 1.03
CA ILE A 113 -3.97 10.83 2.33
C ILE A 113 -3.05 9.65 2.05
N LEU A 114 -1.85 9.71 2.60
CA LEU A 114 -0.87 8.64 2.56
C LEU A 114 -0.74 8.03 3.95
N ILE A 115 -0.97 6.73 4.04
CA ILE A 115 -0.87 5.97 5.28
C ILE A 115 0.23 4.94 5.08
N LYS A 116 1.23 4.96 5.94
CA LYS A 116 2.23 3.91 6.06
C LYS A 116 2.03 3.21 7.38
N THR A 117 1.85 1.91 7.34
CA THR A 117 1.75 1.04 8.51
C THR A 117 2.67 -0.17 8.36
N THR A 118 3.03 -0.75 9.48
CA THR A 118 3.79 -1.98 9.59
C THR A 118 3.03 -2.98 10.45
N TYR A 119 3.49 -4.23 10.52
CA TYR A 119 2.86 -5.18 11.43
C TYR A 119 2.97 -4.78 12.91
N PHE A 120 3.96 -3.93 13.26
CA PHE A 120 4.13 -3.40 14.60
C PHE A 120 2.97 -2.49 15.05
N ASP A 121 2.23 -1.91 14.09
CA ASP A 121 1.08 -1.06 14.37
C ASP A 121 -0.18 -1.88 14.68
N ASN A 122 -0.13 -3.19 14.44
CA ASN A 122 -1.23 -4.08 14.70
C ASN A 122 -1.08 -4.72 16.09
N LYS A 123 -1.76 -4.15 17.07
CA LYS A 123 -1.75 -4.67 18.44
C LYS A 123 -2.14 -6.14 18.56
N TRP A 124 -2.95 -6.63 17.62
CA TRP A 124 -3.37 -8.03 17.57
C TRP A 124 -2.32 -8.94 16.95
N ALA A 125 -1.38 -8.38 16.18
CA ALA A 125 -0.27 -9.13 15.59
C ALA A 125 0.86 -9.32 16.60
N VAL A 126 1.18 -8.27 17.37
CA VAL A 126 2.35 -8.20 18.27
C VAL A 126 1.95 -8.26 19.75
N GLY A 127 0.67 -8.50 20.03
CA GLY A 127 0.10 -8.42 21.36
C GLY A 127 0.77 -9.38 22.35
N GLY A 128 1.30 -8.83 23.46
CA GLY A 128 1.76 -9.62 24.60
C GLY A 128 0.64 -10.50 25.17
N GLU A 129 1.02 -11.57 25.85
CA GLU A 129 0.11 -12.51 26.54
C GLU A 129 -0.83 -13.36 25.65
N GLY A 130 -0.39 -13.72 24.43
CA GLY A 130 -1.05 -14.77 23.64
C GLY A 130 -2.24 -14.32 22.81
N TYR A 131 -2.42 -13.02 22.61
CA TYR A 131 -3.49 -12.47 21.76
C TYR A 131 -3.03 -12.04 20.36
N GLY A 132 -1.77 -12.30 19.99
CA GLY A 132 -1.26 -11.97 18.66
C GLY A 132 -1.81 -12.94 17.59
N PHE A 133 -2.32 -12.40 16.47
CA PHE A 133 -2.72 -13.22 15.32
C PHE A 133 -1.53 -13.72 14.49
N LEU A 134 -0.36 -13.09 14.65
CA LEU A 134 0.86 -13.59 14.03
C LEU A 134 1.45 -14.72 14.89
N ASP A 135 1.76 -15.82 14.23
CA ASP A 135 2.52 -16.90 14.84
C ASP A 135 3.92 -16.40 15.21
N GLN A 136 4.42 -16.81 16.39
CA GLN A 136 5.76 -16.46 16.82
C GLN A 136 6.83 -16.88 15.78
N ASN A 137 6.63 -18.00 15.11
CA ASN A 137 7.54 -18.45 14.05
C ASN A 137 7.66 -17.43 12.92
N LEU A 138 6.55 -16.77 12.53
CA LEU A 138 6.56 -15.76 11.49
C LEU A 138 7.30 -14.49 11.96
N ILE A 139 7.14 -14.12 13.24
CA ILE A 139 7.89 -13.02 13.83
C ILE A 139 9.38 -13.32 13.82
N ASP A 140 9.76 -14.54 14.23
CA ASP A 140 11.15 -15.00 14.22
C ASP A 140 11.72 -15.03 12.80
N GLU A 141 10.94 -15.43 11.79
CA GLU A 141 11.33 -15.35 10.38
C GLU A 141 11.57 -13.91 9.94
N TYR A 142 10.71 -12.96 10.33
CA TYR A 142 10.89 -11.54 10.03
C TYR A 142 12.17 -10.98 10.67
N GLU A 143 12.49 -11.38 11.90
CA GLU A 143 13.73 -10.96 12.55
C GLU A 143 14.96 -11.56 11.86
N GLN A 144 14.87 -12.79 11.36
CA GLN A 144 15.95 -13.42 10.59
C GLN A 144 16.20 -12.70 9.25
N LEU A 145 15.18 -12.12 8.61
CA LEU A 145 15.36 -11.34 7.38
C LEU A 145 16.36 -10.20 7.55
N LEU A 146 16.44 -9.60 8.75
CA LEU A 146 17.41 -8.53 9.01
C LEU A 146 18.85 -8.98 8.75
N LEU A 147 19.16 -10.25 9.01
CA LEU A 147 20.50 -10.82 8.85
C LEU A 147 20.71 -11.45 7.47
N LEU A 148 19.69 -12.09 6.92
CA LEU A 148 19.79 -12.87 5.69
C LEU A 148 19.52 -12.04 4.43
N ASP A 149 18.54 -11.15 4.50
CA ASP A 149 18.13 -10.26 3.40
C ASP A 149 17.65 -8.91 3.96
N PRO A 150 18.57 -8.00 4.28
CA PRO A 150 18.22 -6.69 4.83
C PRO A 150 17.29 -5.86 3.94
N ASN A 151 17.31 -6.07 2.61
CA ASN A 151 16.41 -5.36 1.71
C ASN A 151 14.98 -5.89 1.83
N SER A 152 14.79 -7.20 1.89
CA SER A 152 13.49 -7.81 2.16
C SER A 152 12.97 -7.42 3.55
N TYR A 153 13.81 -7.36 4.57
CA TYR A 153 13.44 -6.85 5.89
C TYR A 153 12.93 -5.41 5.80
N ARG A 154 13.67 -4.56 5.08
CA ARG A 154 13.31 -3.17 4.87
C ARG A 154 11.92 -3.02 4.24
N VAL A 155 11.63 -3.81 3.21
CA VAL A 155 10.36 -3.76 2.47
C VAL A 155 9.21 -4.38 3.28
N ASN A 156 9.39 -5.62 3.71
CA ASN A 156 8.28 -6.43 4.23
C ASN A 156 8.01 -6.19 5.71
N VAL A 157 9.03 -5.76 6.46
CA VAL A 157 8.92 -5.54 7.91
C VAL A 157 8.78 -4.06 8.24
N LEU A 158 9.66 -3.22 7.68
CA LEU A 158 9.65 -1.78 7.97
C LEU A 158 8.74 -0.97 7.04
N GLY A 159 8.25 -1.56 5.95
CA GLY A 159 7.46 -0.85 4.95
C GLY A 159 8.23 0.31 4.29
N ASP A 160 9.54 0.21 4.23
CA ASP A 160 10.41 1.18 3.57
C ASP A 160 10.67 0.77 2.12
N TRP A 161 10.99 1.76 1.28
CA TRP A 161 11.29 1.50 -0.12
C TRP A 161 12.51 0.60 -0.28
N GLY A 162 12.32 -0.49 -1.03
CA GLY A 162 13.41 -1.39 -1.40
C GLY A 162 14.47 -0.67 -2.24
N VAL A 163 15.73 -0.93 -1.93
CA VAL A 163 16.87 -0.43 -2.70
C VAL A 163 17.20 -1.44 -3.79
N PRO A 164 17.31 -1.03 -5.06
CA PRO A 164 17.71 -1.94 -6.11
C PRO A 164 19.09 -2.53 -5.79
N GLU A 165 19.19 -3.83 -5.86
CA GLU A 165 20.53 -4.46 -5.82
C GLU A 165 21.36 -3.87 -6.95
N VAL A 166 22.47 -3.25 -6.58
CA VAL A 166 23.51 -2.90 -7.56
C VAL A 166 24.04 -4.26 -8.02
N SER A 167 23.65 -4.68 -9.22
CA SER A 167 24.24 -5.87 -9.84
C SER A 167 25.75 -5.67 -9.79
N ARG A 168 26.44 -6.42 -8.92
CA ARG A 168 27.91 -6.43 -8.90
C ARG A 168 28.33 -6.80 -10.30
N PRO A 169 29.09 -5.98 -11.00
CA PRO A 169 29.59 -6.36 -12.32
C PRO A 169 30.36 -7.67 -12.13
N TYR A 170 30.02 -8.68 -12.91
CA TYR A 170 30.56 -10.04 -12.86
C TYR A 170 32.08 -10.13 -13.17
N CYS A 171 32.78 -9.00 -13.20
CA CYS A 171 34.19 -8.88 -13.53
C CYS A 171 34.94 -8.09 -12.46
N GLN A 172 35.17 -8.71 -11.33
CA GLN A 172 36.24 -8.28 -10.41
C GLN A 172 37.01 -9.49 -9.92
N ASN A 173 37.63 -10.23 -10.83
CA ASN A 173 38.77 -11.10 -10.54
C ASN A 173 39.44 -11.47 -11.87
N PHE A 174 40.27 -10.59 -12.36
CA PHE A 174 41.43 -10.91 -13.18
C PHE A 174 42.62 -10.12 -12.66
#